data_8b445e006906800710b0aafe226879c7
#
_entry.id   8b445e006906800710b0aafe226879c7
#
_cell.length_a   1.000
_cell.length_b   1.000
_cell.length_c   1.000
_cell.angle_alpha   90.00
_cell.angle_beta   90.00
_cell.angle_gamma   90.00
#
_symmetry.space_group_name_H-M   'P 1'
#
loop_
_entity.id
_entity.type
_entity.pdbx_description
1 polymer ?
#
loop_
_entity_poly.entity_id
_entity_poly.type
_entity_poly.pdbx_seq_one_letter_code
_entity_poly.pdbx_strand_id
1 'polypeptide(L)'
;MSYLIKESDGYRYIDEGQGDVLLLLHGLFGALSNWDGVISHFSKNYRIVIPMLPIYEMNPREAGLEALVAFTEGFVASQKLNDLTLIGNSLGGHIAILYTLKNPEQIKRLVLTGSSGLFENGMGGSYPKRGSYEYISERVAYTFYDPKVATKELIDEVFE
;
A
#
# COMPACT_ATOMS: atom_id res chain seq x y z
N MET A 1 14.32 7.44 7.23
CA MET A 1 15.43 6.45 7.01
C MET A 1 15.33 5.97 5.57
N SER A 2 16.47 5.74 4.89
CA SER A 2 16.43 5.13 3.55
C SER A 2 16.57 3.62 3.69
N TYR A 3 15.55 2.88 3.29
CA TYR A 3 15.60 1.42 3.23
C TYR A 3 16.17 0.96 1.90
N LEU A 4 16.80 -0.22 1.89
CA LEU A 4 17.29 -0.83 0.66
C LEU A 4 16.09 -1.36 -0.15
N ILE A 5 15.89 -0.81 -1.34
CA ILE A 5 14.94 -1.36 -2.29
C ILE A 5 15.61 -2.53 -3.00
N LYS A 6 15.06 -3.72 -2.80
CA LYS A 6 15.45 -4.93 -3.51
C LYS A 6 14.70 -5.03 -4.83
N GLU A 7 15.32 -5.71 -5.79
CA GLU A 7 14.68 -6.04 -7.07
C GLU A 7 14.92 -7.51 -7.39
N SER A 8 13.84 -8.25 -7.66
CA SER A 8 13.87 -9.66 -8.05
C SER A 8 12.61 -10.00 -8.84
N ASP A 9 12.76 -10.79 -9.89
CA ASP A 9 11.67 -11.28 -10.74
C ASP A 9 10.74 -10.18 -11.28
N GLY A 10 11.28 -8.98 -11.51
CA GLY A 10 10.53 -7.81 -11.97
C GLY A 10 9.75 -7.07 -10.87
N TYR A 11 9.94 -7.44 -9.61
CA TYR A 11 9.32 -6.77 -8.47
C TYR A 11 10.33 -5.94 -7.71
N ARG A 12 9.93 -4.73 -7.30
CA ARG A 12 10.68 -3.86 -6.40
C ARG A 12 10.01 -3.88 -5.03
N TYR A 13 10.78 -4.04 -3.98
CA TYR A 13 10.23 -4.18 -2.62
C TYR A 13 11.26 -3.87 -1.54
N ILE A 14 10.77 -3.59 -0.33
CA ILE A 14 11.57 -3.59 0.90
C ILE A 14 11.39 -4.95 1.58
N ASP A 15 12.46 -5.46 2.19
CA ASP A 15 12.45 -6.73 2.94
C ASP A 15 13.45 -6.63 4.09
N GLU A 16 12.93 -6.37 5.28
CA GLU A 16 13.68 -6.07 6.49
C GLU A 16 13.29 -7.00 7.64
N GLY A 17 14.27 -7.38 8.46
CA GLY A 17 14.05 -8.25 9.60
C GLY A 17 13.96 -9.72 9.25
N GLN A 18 13.55 -10.55 10.23
CA GLN A 18 13.43 -12.00 10.12
C GLN A 18 12.27 -12.51 11.01
N GLY A 19 11.70 -13.66 10.68
CA GLY A 19 10.60 -14.28 11.43
C GLY A 19 9.31 -14.36 10.65
N ASP A 20 8.17 -14.35 11.35
CA ASP A 20 6.84 -14.36 10.73
C ASP A 20 6.68 -13.15 9.80
N VAL A 21 6.05 -13.36 8.62
CA VAL A 21 5.96 -12.35 7.58
C VAL A 21 4.83 -11.37 7.86
N LEU A 22 5.16 -10.07 7.90
CA LEU A 22 4.22 -8.96 7.76
C LEU A 22 4.33 -8.42 6.34
N LEU A 23 3.32 -8.67 5.51
CA LEU A 23 3.20 -8.13 4.17
C LEU A 23 2.39 -6.83 4.22
N LEU A 24 3.00 -5.70 3.88
CA LEU A 24 2.40 -4.38 3.97
C LEU A 24 2.05 -3.85 2.58
N LEU A 25 0.80 -3.48 2.36
CA LEU A 25 0.30 -2.89 1.12
C LEU A 25 -0.06 -1.42 1.34
N HIS A 26 0.63 -0.53 0.61
CA HIS A 26 0.44 0.91 0.73
C HIS A 26 -0.79 1.42 -0.06
N GLY A 27 -1.24 2.61 0.27
CA GLY A 27 -2.33 3.29 -0.42
C GLY A 27 -1.90 4.05 -1.67
N LEU A 28 -2.86 4.74 -2.30
CA LEU A 28 -2.67 5.49 -3.54
C LEU A 28 -1.60 6.60 -3.40
N PHE A 29 -1.55 7.24 -2.24
CA PHE A 29 -0.56 8.27 -1.91
C PHE A 29 0.46 7.75 -0.88
N GLY A 30 0.68 6.44 -0.87
CA GLY A 30 1.50 5.78 0.11
C GLY A 30 2.98 5.94 -0.20
N ALA A 31 3.60 6.95 0.38
CA ALA A 31 5.04 6.99 0.48
C ALA A 31 5.52 5.85 1.42
N LEU A 32 6.69 5.29 1.13
CA LEU A 32 7.31 4.27 2.00
C LEU A 32 7.56 4.79 3.41
N SER A 33 7.73 6.12 3.56
CA SER A 33 7.86 6.82 4.84
C SER A 33 6.69 6.57 5.81
N ASN A 34 5.48 6.30 5.30
CA ASN A 34 4.32 5.94 6.13
C ASN A 34 4.54 4.65 6.94
N TRP A 35 5.46 3.80 6.50
CA TRP A 35 5.78 2.54 7.17
C TRP A 35 7.03 2.60 8.06
N ASP A 36 7.73 3.74 8.14
CA ASP A 36 8.98 3.89 8.92
C ASP A 36 8.81 3.45 10.38
N GLY A 37 7.71 3.88 11.02
CA GLY A 37 7.40 3.47 12.40
C GLY A 37 7.14 1.99 12.54
N VAL A 38 6.46 1.38 11.57
CA VAL A 38 6.15 -0.06 11.54
C VAL A 38 7.44 -0.86 11.33
N ILE A 39 8.25 -0.47 10.33
CA ILE A 39 9.50 -1.14 10.03
C ILE A 39 10.44 -1.07 11.25
N SER A 40 10.67 0.12 11.80
CA SER A 40 11.60 0.32 12.90
C SER A 40 11.21 -0.43 14.19
N HIS A 41 9.91 -0.59 14.42
CA HIS A 41 9.40 -1.29 15.59
C HIS A 41 9.38 -2.81 15.40
N PHE A 42 8.82 -3.28 14.30
CA PHE A 42 8.49 -4.69 14.10
C PHE A 42 9.60 -5.51 13.44
N SER A 43 10.53 -4.91 12.69
CA SER A 43 11.64 -5.66 12.04
C SER A 43 12.58 -6.38 13.00
N LYS A 44 12.50 -6.09 14.30
CA LYS A 44 13.26 -6.78 15.35
C LYS A 44 12.78 -8.21 15.56
N ASN A 45 11.50 -8.50 15.30
CA ASN A 45 10.87 -9.78 15.61
C ASN A 45 10.08 -10.39 14.43
N TYR A 46 9.92 -9.62 13.34
CA TYR A 46 9.16 -10.01 12.16
C TYR A 46 9.94 -9.69 10.89
N ARG A 47 9.66 -10.44 9.83
CA ARG A 47 10.09 -10.09 8.49
C ARG A 47 9.07 -9.15 7.86
N ILE A 48 9.46 -7.91 7.61
CA ILE A 48 8.62 -6.88 6.99
C ILE A 48 8.88 -6.88 5.50
N VAL A 49 7.84 -7.13 4.71
CA VAL A 49 7.92 -7.14 3.24
C VAL A 49 6.94 -6.12 2.70
N ILE A 50 7.42 -5.19 1.86
CA ILE A 50 6.62 -4.10 1.30
C ILE A 50 6.85 -4.06 -0.21
N PRO A 51 5.96 -4.64 -1.04
CA PRO A 51 6.05 -4.48 -2.48
C PRO A 51 5.73 -3.04 -2.89
N MET A 52 6.45 -2.53 -3.87
CA MET A 52 6.11 -1.27 -4.53
C MET A 52 5.01 -1.54 -5.55
N LEU A 53 3.77 -1.20 -5.18
CA LEU A 53 2.62 -1.41 -6.05
C LEU A 53 2.74 -0.51 -7.29
N PRO A 54 2.57 -1.03 -8.52
CA PRO A 54 2.77 -0.28 -9.75
C PRO A 54 1.58 0.62 -10.11
N ILE A 55 1.07 1.36 -9.11
CA ILE A 55 -0.17 2.15 -9.22
C ILE A 55 -0.07 3.20 -10.33
N TYR A 56 1.11 3.79 -10.52
CA TYR A 56 1.36 4.87 -11.47
C TYR A 56 2.04 4.41 -12.76
N GLU A 57 2.58 3.20 -12.76
CA GLU A 57 3.33 2.61 -13.87
C GLU A 57 2.43 1.79 -14.80
N MET A 58 1.24 1.42 -14.34
CA MET A 58 0.27 0.65 -15.13
C MET A 58 -0.34 1.47 -16.26
N ASN A 59 -0.57 0.82 -17.40
CA ASN A 59 -1.36 1.41 -18.47
C ASN A 59 -2.76 1.77 -17.92
N PRO A 60 -3.25 3.03 -18.09
CA PRO A 60 -4.56 3.45 -17.56
C PRO A 60 -5.75 2.59 -17.99
N ARG A 61 -5.64 1.88 -19.13
CA ARG A 61 -6.70 0.97 -19.62
C ARG A 61 -6.74 -0.37 -18.89
N GLU A 62 -5.64 -0.73 -18.22
CA GLU A 62 -5.45 -2.00 -17.53
C GLU A 62 -5.35 -1.79 -16.01
N ALA A 63 -5.17 -0.52 -15.61
CA ALA A 63 -5.06 -0.14 -14.22
C ALA A 63 -6.39 -0.36 -13.50
N GLY A 64 -6.38 -1.17 -12.44
CA GLY A 64 -7.55 -1.45 -11.62
C GLY A 64 -7.22 -2.33 -10.43
N LEU A 65 -8.20 -2.49 -9.55
CA LEU A 65 -8.04 -3.32 -8.36
C LEU A 65 -7.64 -4.76 -8.68
N GLU A 66 -8.26 -5.37 -9.70
CA GLU A 66 -7.96 -6.74 -10.12
C GLU A 66 -6.51 -6.90 -10.56
N ALA A 67 -5.97 -5.92 -11.30
CA ALA A 67 -4.58 -5.94 -11.73
C ALA A 67 -3.60 -5.79 -10.55
N LEU A 68 -3.93 -4.97 -9.56
CA LEU A 68 -3.12 -4.81 -8.35
C LEU A 68 -3.18 -6.06 -7.46
N VAL A 69 -4.34 -6.73 -7.40
CA VAL A 69 -4.46 -8.03 -6.71
C VAL A 69 -3.62 -9.07 -7.43
N ALA A 70 -3.71 -9.18 -8.75
CA ALA A 70 -2.91 -10.12 -9.54
C ALA A 70 -1.39 -9.85 -9.40
N PHE A 71 -0.98 -8.57 -9.37
CA PHE A 71 0.39 -8.19 -9.06
C PHE A 71 0.82 -8.71 -7.68
N THR A 72 -0.04 -8.54 -6.67
CA THR A 72 0.24 -9.00 -5.30
C THR A 72 0.35 -10.53 -5.24
N GLU A 73 -0.55 -11.25 -5.95
CA GLU A 73 -0.50 -12.73 -6.07
C GLU A 73 0.83 -13.18 -6.71
N GLY A 74 1.23 -12.55 -7.81
CA GLY A 74 2.50 -12.83 -8.49
C GLY A 74 3.71 -12.54 -7.59
N PHE A 75 3.69 -11.41 -6.88
CA PHE A 75 4.74 -11.05 -5.94
C PHE A 75 4.89 -12.09 -4.80
N VAL A 76 3.79 -12.43 -4.13
CA VAL A 76 3.78 -13.41 -3.04
C VAL A 76 4.31 -14.75 -3.51
N ALA A 77 3.90 -15.20 -4.71
CA ALA A 77 4.38 -16.45 -5.30
C ALA A 77 5.89 -16.39 -5.63
N SER A 78 6.37 -15.29 -6.25
CA SER A 78 7.78 -15.14 -6.61
C SER A 78 8.69 -15.11 -5.40
N GLN A 79 8.27 -14.47 -4.31
CA GLN A 79 9.02 -14.39 -3.06
C GLN A 79 8.76 -15.59 -2.13
N LYS A 80 7.94 -16.57 -2.55
CA LYS A 80 7.59 -17.77 -1.81
C LYS A 80 7.10 -17.50 -0.39
N LEU A 81 6.27 -16.46 -0.25
CA LEU A 81 5.73 -16.04 1.04
C LEU A 81 4.52 -16.91 1.40
N ASN A 82 4.43 -17.29 2.68
CA ASN A 82 3.33 -18.09 3.23
C ASN A 82 2.99 -17.60 4.63
N ASP A 83 1.85 -18.04 5.18
CA ASP A 83 1.41 -17.74 6.55
C ASP A 83 1.42 -16.24 6.87
N LEU A 84 0.86 -15.45 5.95
CA LEU A 84 0.97 -14.00 5.95
C LEU A 84 0.13 -13.34 7.06
N THR A 85 0.72 -12.41 7.78
CA THR A 85 -0.03 -11.30 8.36
C THR A 85 -0.06 -10.17 7.32
N LEU A 86 -1.20 -10.00 6.67
CA LEU A 86 -1.39 -9.01 5.62
C LEU A 86 -1.92 -7.71 6.22
N ILE A 87 -1.21 -6.62 6.00
CA ILE A 87 -1.54 -5.29 6.53
C ILE A 87 -1.76 -4.35 5.35
N GLY A 88 -2.96 -3.81 5.22
CA GLY A 88 -3.31 -2.92 4.12
C GLY A 88 -3.80 -1.56 4.59
N ASN A 89 -3.27 -0.50 3.99
CA ASN A 89 -3.71 0.87 4.22
C ASN A 89 -4.45 1.42 3.00
N SER A 90 -5.62 2.03 3.21
CA SER A 90 -6.40 2.69 2.16
C SER A 90 -6.67 1.75 0.97
N LEU A 91 -6.20 2.07 -0.24
CA LEU A 91 -6.24 1.22 -1.43
C LEU A 91 -5.54 -0.14 -1.18
N GLY A 92 -4.41 -0.13 -0.46
CA GLY A 92 -3.72 -1.37 -0.06
C GLY A 92 -4.58 -2.26 0.82
N GLY A 93 -5.47 -1.67 1.64
CA GLY A 93 -6.47 -2.40 2.41
C GLY A 93 -7.52 -3.07 1.53
N HIS A 94 -8.00 -2.40 0.48
CA HIS A 94 -8.92 -2.99 -0.49
C HIS A 94 -8.28 -4.17 -1.23
N ILE A 95 -7.03 -3.99 -1.69
CA ILE A 95 -6.26 -5.08 -2.30
C ILE A 95 -6.12 -6.25 -1.32
N ALA A 96 -5.80 -5.96 -0.05
CA ALA A 96 -5.65 -6.98 0.99
C ALA A 96 -6.94 -7.77 1.24
N ILE A 97 -8.11 -7.12 1.24
CA ILE A 97 -9.41 -7.78 1.34
C ILE A 97 -9.61 -8.74 0.17
N LEU A 98 -9.46 -8.26 -1.07
CA LEU A 98 -9.68 -9.06 -2.27
C LEU A 98 -8.67 -10.22 -2.37
N TYR A 99 -7.40 -9.96 -2.02
CA TYR A 99 -6.37 -11.01 -1.94
C TYR A 99 -6.76 -12.11 -0.94
N THR A 100 -7.19 -11.70 0.27
CA THR A 100 -7.59 -12.64 1.33
C THR A 100 -8.79 -13.50 0.91
N LEU A 101 -9.77 -12.91 0.21
CA LEU A 101 -10.92 -13.66 -0.30
C LEU A 101 -10.56 -14.70 -1.36
N LYS A 102 -9.51 -14.43 -2.16
CA LYS A 102 -9.03 -15.36 -3.17
C LYS A 102 -8.10 -16.44 -2.62
N ASN A 103 -7.29 -16.10 -1.61
CA ASN A 103 -6.21 -16.94 -1.09
C ASN A 103 -6.29 -17.08 0.44
N PRO A 104 -7.44 -17.51 1.01
CA PRO A 104 -7.65 -17.51 2.46
C PRO A 104 -6.68 -18.41 3.21
N GLU A 105 -6.20 -19.49 2.57
CA GLU A 105 -5.26 -20.46 3.16
C GLU A 105 -3.86 -19.87 3.37
N GLN A 106 -3.50 -18.79 2.69
CA GLN A 106 -2.21 -18.12 2.82
C GLN A 106 -2.21 -17.07 3.93
N ILE A 107 -3.39 -16.70 4.45
CA ILE A 107 -3.57 -15.56 5.35
C ILE A 107 -3.78 -16.02 6.79
N LYS A 108 -2.81 -15.73 7.63
CA LYS A 108 -2.88 -15.96 9.09
C LYS A 108 -3.66 -14.85 9.79
N ARG A 109 -3.48 -13.61 9.37
CA ARG A 109 -4.17 -12.41 9.89
C ARG A 109 -4.32 -11.36 8.82
N LEU A 110 -5.44 -10.63 8.85
CA LEU A 110 -5.69 -9.43 8.04
C LEU A 110 -5.83 -8.23 8.97
N VAL A 111 -5.04 -7.18 8.72
CA VAL A 111 -5.09 -5.91 9.44
C VAL A 111 -5.40 -4.79 8.44
N LEU A 112 -6.42 -4.02 8.71
CA LEU A 112 -6.87 -2.93 7.84
C LEU A 112 -6.74 -1.59 8.56
N THR A 113 -6.10 -0.63 7.92
CA THR A 113 -5.92 0.73 8.45
C THR A 113 -6.48 1.73 7.44
N GLY A 114 -7.59 2.41 7.81
CA GLY A 114 -8.26 3.35 6.92
C GLY A 114 -8.61 2.77 5.55
N SER A 115 -9.02 1.49 5.51
CA SER A 115 -9.23 0.74 4.26
C SER A 115 -10.40 1.25 3.45
N SER A 116 -10.22 1.39 2.13
CA SER A 116 -11.32 1.36 1.17
C SER A 116 -11.85 -0.06 0.98
N GLY A 117 -13.00 -0.20 0.32
CA GLY A 117 -13.59 -1.51 0.00
C GLY A 117 -14.48 -2.11 1.08
N LEU A 118 -14.58 -1.50 2.28
CA LEU A 118 -15.52 -1.91 3.32
C LEU A 118 -16.83 -1.13 3.26
N PHE A 119 -16.73 0.15 2.99
CA PHE A 119 -17.87 1.04 2.83
C PHE A 119 -17.49 2.16 1.85
N GLU A 120 -18.19 2.22 0.71
CA GLU A 120 -18.02 3.26 -0.29
C GLU A 120 -19.30 4.10 -0.34
N ASN A 121 -19.25 5.35 0.09
CA ASN A 121 -20.28 6.29 -0.24
C ASN A 121 -19.99 6.82 -1.65
N GLY A 122 -20.98 6.86 -2.52
CA GLY A 122 -20.89 7.20 -3.95
C GLY A 122 -20.38 8.62 -4.29
N MET A 123 -19.54 9.20 -3.46
CA MET A 123 -18.84 10.46 -3.69
C MET A 123 -17.58 10.30 -4.55
N GLY A 124 -17.42 9.18 -5.22
CA GLY A 124 -16.32 8.88 -6.12
C GLY A 124 -16.60 9.36 -7.54
N GLY A 125 -16.42 10.60 -7.84
CA GLY A 125 -16.73 11.15 -9.16
C GLY A 125 -15.76 12.19 -9.70
N SER A 126 -14.57 12.34 -9.14
CA SER A 126 -13.62 13.28 -9.70
C SER A 126 -12.41 12.54 -10.28
N TYR A 127 -12.24 12.65 -11.56
CA TYR A 127 -10.98 12.32 -12.23
C TYR A 127 -9.84 13.04 -11.48
N PRO A 128 -8.79 12.32 -11.07
CA PRO A 128 -7.69 12.92 -10.34
C PRO A 128 -7.01 13.97 -11.22
N LYS A 129 -7.10 15.23 -10.83
CA LYS A 129 -6.37 16.34 -11.45
C LYS A 129 -4.94 16.33 -10.92
N ARG A 130 -4.15 15.34 -11.32
CA ARG A 130 -2.78 15.11 -10.82
C ARG A 130 -1.84 16.33 -11.02
N GLY A 131 -2.08 17.16 -12.02
CA GLY A 131 -1.28 18.35 -12.27
C GLY A 131 -1.70 19.59 -11.46
N SER A 132 -2.66 19.47 -10.53
CA SER A 132 -3.10 20.58 -9.69
C SER A 132 -2.65 20.35 -8.25
N TYR A 133 -1.67 21.12 -7.81
CA TYR A 133 -1.19 21.11 -6.42
C TYR A 133 -2.30 21.40 -5.42
N GLU A 134 -3.19 22.37 -5.75
CA GLU A 134 -4.35 22.71 -4.92
C GLU A 134 -5.29 21.53 -4.74
N TYR A 135 -5.62 20.83 -5.83
CA TYR A 135 -6.45 19.62 -5.78
C TYR A 135 -5.81 18.52 -4.93
N ILE A 136 -4.50 18.27 -5.11
CA ILE A 136 -3.76 17.28 -4.33
C ILE A 136 -3.74 17.67 -2.85
N SER A 137 -3.47 18.94 -2.53
CA SER A 137 -3.48 19.46 -1.17
C SER A 137 -4.82 19.23 -0.46
N GLU A 138 -5.94 19.56 -1.12
CA GLU A 138 -7.28 19.33 -0.58
C GLU A 138 -7.56 17.84 -0.35
N ARG A 139 -7.15 16.97 -1.28
CA ARG A 139 -7.37 15.53 -1.17
C ARG A 139 -6.51 14.89 -0.08
N VAL A 140 -5.26 15.29 0.04
CA VAL A 140 -4.37 14.83 1.11
C VAL A 140 -4.95 15.24 2.47
N ALA A 141 -5.36 16.51 2.63
CA ALA A 141 -5.97 16.99 3.86
C ALA A 141 -7.28 16.24 4.20
N TYR A 142 -8.11 15.95 3.20
CA TYR A 142 -9.37 15.19 3.40
C TYR A 142 -9.14 13.73 3.85
N THR A 143 -7.97 13.18 3.57
CA THR A 143 -7.63 11.79 3.93
C THR A 143 -7.45 11.61 5.43
N PHE A 144 -7.11 12.68 6.17
CA PHE A 144 -6.85 12.60 7.59
C PHE A 144 -8.04 13.09 8.43
N TYR A 145 -8.24 12.45 9.59
CA TYR A 145 -9.23 12.91 10.59
C TYR A 145 -8.91 14.34 11.07
N ASP A 146 -7.63 14.63 11.32
CA ASP A 146 -7.14 16.00 11.55
C ASP A 146 -6.42 16.50 10.31
N PRO A 147 -7.00 17.47 9.56
CA PRO A 147 -6.37 18.01 8.35
C PRO A 147 -4.99 18.64 8.58
N LYS A 148 -4.63 19.00 9.82
CA LYS A 148 -3.31 19.54 10.16
C LYS A 148 -2.18 18.54 9.97
N VAL A 149 -2.49 17.23 9.91
CA VAL A 149 -1.51 16.16 9.61
C VAL A 149 -1.03 16.26 8.16
N ALA A 150 -1.82 16.85 7.27
CA ALA A 150 -1.42 17.12 5.88
C ALA A 150 -0.45 18.33 5.85
N THR A 151 0.79 18.09 6.30
CA THR A 151 1.84 19.11 6.24
C THR A 151 2.24 19.41 4.79
N LYS A 152 2.89 20.58 4.60
CA LYS A 152 3.38 20.95 3.27
C LYS A 152 4.33 19.89 2.71
N GLU A 153 5.22 19.35 3.54
CA GLU A 153 6.19 18.33 3.17
C GLU A 153 5.50 17.06 2.68
N LEU A 154 4.44 16.63 3.35
CA LEU A 154 3.64 15.46 2.93
C LEU A 154 2.90 15.73 1.61
N ILE A 155 2.36 16.94 1.43
CA ILE A 155 1.68 17.32 0.19
C ILE A 155 2.68 17.38 -0.97
N ASP A 156 3.87 17.94 -0.75
CA ASP A 156 4.94 18.00 -1.74
C ASP A 156 5.37 16.57 -2.17
N GLU A 157 5.56 15.66 -1.20
CA GLU A 157 5.90 14.24 -1.44
C GLU A 157 4.85 13.50 -2.28
N VAL A 158 3.57 13.86 -2.11
CA VAL A 158 2.46 13.24 -2.86
C VAL A 158 2.30 13.85 -4.25
N PHE A 159 2.72 15.11 -4.43
CA PHE A 159 2.60 15.83 -5.69
C PHE A 159 3.71 15.47 -6.69
N GLU A 160 4.92 15.15 -6.21
CA GLU A 160 6.06 14.70 -7.03
C GLU A 160 5.85 13.29 -7.62
#